data_bdd5dba9f7c04976d8a4ddf2d7ae6f63
#
_entry.id   bdd5dba9f7c04976d8a4ddf2d7ae6f63
#
_cell.length_a   1.000
_cell.length_b   1.000
_cell.length_c   1.000
_cell.angle_alpha   90.00
_cell.angle_beta   90.00
_cell.angle_gamma   90.00
#
_symmetry.space_group_name_H-M   'P 1'
#
loop_
_entity.id
_entity.type
_entity.pdbx_description
1 polymer ?
#
loop_
_entity_poly.entity_id
_entity_poly.type
_entity_poly.pdbx_seq_one_letter_code
_entity_poly.pdbx_strand_id
1 'polypeptide(L)'
;VYKRQDKEYPQADVIIELGGEDAKITYLKPTPEQRMNGSCAGGTGAFIDQMSTLLDTDAAGLNEMAKSYENLYPIASRCGVFAKTDLQPLINDGAAKPDLAASIFTAVATQTIAGLAAGRPIHGTVIFLGGPLFFMSELRAAFQRALEGKVDEFIVPTDAHLYVAYGSALQADMDSDDQGHHFEAHTCDEILKRLDELKNLPSNTPTMPPLFPTEADREDFNKRHHKEHIHIGTLEGAHGPHFLGIDAGSTTIKATLVNDDREIVWSSYANNEGSPLTAAINIVKKIQSELPEGAWIARSCATGYGEGLITTGLHLDEGVVETMAHYRGAEMVSPGVTAVIDIGGQDMKYLAITDGVIDSIAVNEACSSGCGSFLQTFAMSMGLTIQEFTQKALASTHPVDLGSRCTVFM
;
A
#
# COMPACT_ATOMS: atom_id res chain seq x y z
N VAL A 1 -2.24 -1.29 -30.95
CA VAL A 1 -1.80 -2.65 -30.57
C VAL A 1 -2.29 -3.67 -31.60
N TYR A 2 -3.60 -3.75 -31.88
CA TYR A 2 -4.17 -4.73 -32.79
C TYR A 2 -3.55 -4.72 -34.19
N LYS A 3 -3.31 -3.55 -34.78
CA LYS A 3 -2.84 -3.42 -36.17
C LYS A 3 -1.41 -3.93 -36.41
N ARG A 4 -0.53 -3.81 -35.40
CA ARG A 4 0.82 -4.39 -35.48
C ARG A 4 0.76 -5.89 -35.31
N GLN A 5 0.04 -6.36 -34.31
CA GLN A 5 -0.07 -7.77 -33.99
C GLN A 5 -0.68 -8.56 -35.14
N ASP A 6 -1.72 -8.04 -35.87
CA ASP A 6 -2.31 -8.67 -37.04
C ASP A 6 -1.31 -8.88 -38.19
N LYS A 7 -0.30 -8.01 -38.30
CA LYS A 7 0.75 -8.14 -39.33
C LYS A 7 1.84 -9.12 -38.92
N GLU A 8 2.31 -9.04 -37.65
CA GLU A 8 3.49 -9.77 -37.19
C GLU A 8 3.13 -11.14 -36.62
N TYR A 9 1.97 -11.26 -35.97
CA TYR A 9 1.54 -12.46 -35.24
C TYR A 9 0.06 -12.80 -35.53
N PRO A 10 -0.32 -13.11 -36.76
CA PRO A 10 -1.72 -13.38 -37.15
C PRO A 10 -2.29 -14.63 -36.48
N GLN A 11 -1.43 -15.54 -36.02
CA GLN A 11 -1.80 -16.76 -35.27
C GLN A 11 -2.25 -16.48 -33.83
N ALA A 12 -1.96 -15.31 -33.27
CA ALA A 12 -2.27 -15.01 -31.88
C ALA A 12 -3.77 -15.08 -31.55
N ASP A 13 -4.10 -15.61 -30.41
CA ASP A 13 -5.46 -15.76 -29.89
C ASP A 13 -5.75 -14.79 -28.76
N VAL A 14 -4.74 -14.55 -27.91
CA VAL A 14 -4.88 -13.70 -26.72
C VAL A 14 -3.65 -12.82 -26.54
N ILE A 15 -3.86 -11.58 -26.13
CA ILE A 15 -2.80 -10.66 -25.68
C ILE A 15 -2.98 -10.45 -24.18
N ILE A 16 -1.90 -10.60 -23.41
CA ILE A 16 -1.80 -10.17 -22.01
C ILE A 16 -0.82 -9.00 -21.97
N GLU A 17 -1.30 -7.84 -21.56
CA GLU A 17 -0.53 -6.61 -21.44
C GLU A 17 -0.50 -6.16 -19.99
N LEU A 18 0.69 -5.94 -19.45
CA LEU A 18 0.87 -5.32 -18.14
C LEU A 18 1.60 -3.99 -18.30
N GLY A 19 0.95 -2.93 -17.85
CA GLY A 19 1.51 -1.59 -17.71
C GLY A 19 1.93 -1.28 -16.29
N GLY A 20 2.28 -0.03 -16.03
CA GLY A 20 2.57 0.48 -14.69
C GLY A 20 1.35 0.44 -13.78
N GLU A 21 0.20 0.87 -14.28
CA GLU A 21 -1.05 0.97 -13.54
C GLU A 21 -2.19 0.13 -14.14
N ASP A 22 -2.05 -0.23 -15.41
CA ASP A 22 -3.02 -0.99 -16.18
C ASP A 22 -2.61 -2.45 -16.36
N ALA A 23 -3.61 -3.34 -16.33
CA ALA A 23 -3.51 -4.70 -16.79
C ALA A 23 -4.64 -4.99 -17.77
N LYS A 24 -4.33 -5.60 -18.90
CA LYS A 24 -5.31 -5.86 -19.96
C LYS A 24 -5.18 -7.29 -20.48
N ILE A 25 -6.32 -7.93 -20.72
CA ILE A 25 -6.41 -9.15 -21.52
C ILE A 25 -7.28 -8.86 -22.74
N THR A 26 -6.73 -9.15 -23.92
CA THR A 26 -7.45 -8.98 -25.16
C THR A 26 -7.56 -10.34 -25.85
N TYR A 27 -8.78 -10.82 -26.02
CA TYR A 27 -9.10 -11.97 -26.85
C TYR A 27 -9.27 -11.47 -28.28
N LEU A 28 -8.58 -12.09 -29.22
CA LEU A 28 -8.59 -11.65 -30.62
C LEU A 28 -9.62 -12.39 -31.46
N LYS A 29 -9.99 -13.60 -31.03
CA LYS A 29 -10.91 -14.50 -31.77
C LYS A 29 -12.05 -14.97 -30.87
N PRO A 30 -13.24 -15.26 -31.43
CA PRO A 30 -13.65 -15.00 -32.82
C PRO A 30 -13.91 -13.51 -33.11
N THR A 31 -14.21 -12.72 -32.06
CA THR A 31 -14.41 -11.26 -32.13
C THR A 31 -13.54 -10.63 -31.09
N PRO A 32 -12.80 -9.56 -31.39
CA PRO A 32 -11.96 -8.89 -30.43
C PRO A 32 -12.76 -8.42 -29.21
N GLU A 33 -12.31 -8.83 -28.00
CA GLU A 33 -12.84 -8.41 -26.72
C GLU A 33 -11.68 -8.05 -25.79
N GLN A 34 -11.70 -6.84 -25.28
CA GLN A 34 -10.70 -6.37 -24.32
C GLN A 34 -11.32 -6.21 -22.94
N ARG A 35 -10.59 -6.67 -21.94
CA ARG A 35 -10.89 -6.48 -20.51
C ARG A 35 -9.71 -5.82 -19.84
N MET A 36 -9.99 -4.89 -18.94
CA MET A 36 -8.99 -4.09 -18.24
C MET A 36 -9.39 -3.98 -16.78
N ASN A 37 -8.38 -3.85 -15.89
CA ASN A 37 -8.62 -3.55 -14.48
C ASN A 37 -9.28 -2.16 -14.34
N GLY A 38 -10.39 -2.08 -13.62
CA GLY A 38 -11.17 -0.85 -13.51
C GLY A 38 -10.87 0.00 -12.27
N SER A 39 -10.70 -0.62 -11.10
CA SER A 39 -10.62 0.10 -9.82
C SER A 39 -9.47 -0.32 -8.91
N CYS A 40 -8.68 -1.30 -9.32
CA CYS A 40 -7.58 -1.84 -8.53
C CYS A 40 -6.35 -2.06 -9.40
N ALA A 41 -5.20 -1.54 -8.98
CA ALA A 41 -3.91 -1.75 -9.66
C ALA A 41 -3.23 -3.07 -9.26
N GLY A 42 -3.90 -3.95 -8.54
CA GLY A 42 -3.37 -5.28 -8.25
C GLY A 42 -3.04 -6.03 -9.53
N GLY A 43 -1.86 -6.63 -9.60
CA GLY A 43 -1.39 -7.32 -10.80
C GLY A 43 -0.73 -6.41 -11.85
N THR A 44 -0.36 -5.19 -11.49
CA THR A 44 0.32 -4.21 -12.37
C THR A 44 1.76 -3.93 -11.92
N GLY A 45 2.49 -3.13 -12.70
CA GLY A 45 3.85 -2.69 -12.34
C GLY A 45 3.91 -1.97 -10.99
N ALA A 46 2.96 -1.09 -10.71
CA ALA A 46 2.90 -0.37 -9.44
C ALA A 46 2.73 -1.30 -8.22
N PHE A 47 2.01 -2.41 -8.37
CA PHE A 47 1.95 -3.44 -7.34
C PHE A 47 3.33 -4.08 -7.13
N ILE A 48 4.04 -4.40 -8.21
CA ILE A 48 5.38 -5.00 -8.13
C ILE A 48 6.35 -4.04 -7.44
N ASP A 49 6.32 -2.75 -7.78
CA ASP A 49 7.17 -1.72 -7.15
C ASP A 49 6.90 -1.60 -5.65
N GLN A 50 5.64 -1.64 -5.22
CA GLN A 50 5.29 -1.64 -3.80
C GLN A 50 5.83 -2.87 -3.07
N MET A 51 5.74 -4.05 -3.69
CA MET A 51 6.23 -5.29 -3.10
C MET A 51 7.76 -5.36 -3.08
N SER A 52 8.44 -4.83 -4.10
CA SER A 52 9.90 -4.77 -4.14
C SER A 52 10.45 -3.89 -3.02
N THR A 53 9.81 -2.74 -2.76
CA THR A 53 10.16 -1.86 -1.64
C THR A 53 10.06 -2.58 -0.29
N LEU A 54 9.10 -3.48 -0.12
CA LEU A 54 8.93 -4.26 1.11
C LEU A 54 10.10 -5.24 1.36
N LEU A 55 10.71 -5.73 0.28
CA LEU A 55 11.89 -6.60 0.33
C LEU A 55 13.22 -5.84 0.27
N ASP A 56 13.15 -4.48 0.36
CA ASP A 56 14.31 -3.60 0.30
C ASP A 56 15.08 -3.73 -1.03
N THR A 57 14.34 -3.68 -2.15
CA THR A 57 14.87 -3.78 -3.51
C THR A 57 13.99 -3.01 -4.50
N ASP A 58 14.36 -3.01 -5.77
CA ASP A 58 13.54 -2.54 -6.89
C ASP A 58 12.96 -3.71 -7.71
N ALA A 59 12.19 -3.39 -8.75
CA ALA A 59 11.58 -4.41 -9.61
C ALA A 59 12.61 -5.30 -10.33
N ALA A 60 13.76 -4.75 -10.70
CA ALA A 60 14.84 -5.52 -11.33
C ALA A 60 15.51 -6.46 -10.32
N GLY A 61 15.80 -5.97 -9.12
CA GLY A 61 16.32 -6.78 -8.02
C GLY A 61 15.35 -7.87 -7.57
N LEU A 62 14.03 -7.56 -7.54
CA LEU A 62 13.00 -8.56 -7.26
C LEU A 62 13.04 -9.70 -8.30
N ASN A 63 13.17 -9.36 -9.59
CA ASN A 63 13.29 -10.35 -10.65
C ASN A 63 14.54 -11.21 -10.52
N GLU A 64 15.70 -10.61 -10.17
CA GLU A 64 16.93 -11.38 -9.94
C GLU A 64 16.83 -12.31 -8.72
N MET A 65 16.24 -11.85 -7.61
CA MET A 65 16.00 -12.69 -6.44
C MET A 65 15.13 -13.90 -6.77
N ALA A 66 14.05 -13.69 -7.52
CA ALA A 66 13.10 -14.75 -7.85
C ALA A 66 13.70 -15.89 -8.69
N LYS A 67 14.86 -15.71 -9.33
CA LYS A 67 15.53 -16.77 -10.13
C LYS A 67 16.03 -17.94 -9.29
N SER A 68 16.25 -17.75 -8.00
CA SER A 68 16.83 -18.74 -7.10
C SER A 68 15.85 -19.23 -6.03
N TYR A 69 14.55 -19.11 -6.27
CA TYR A 69 13.54 -19.58 -5.33
C TYR A 69 13.54 -21.13 -5.23
N GLU A 70 13.21 -21.63 -4.05
CA GLU A 70 13.03 -23.05 -3.78
C GLU A 70 11.59 -23.38 -3.41
N ASN A 71 10.87 -22.43 -2.79
CA ASN A 71 9.51 -22.61 -2.32
C ASN A 71 8.60 -21.46 -2.77
N LEU A 72 7.31 -21.74 -2.91
CA LEU A 72 6.29 -20.73 -3.18
C LEU A 72 5.31 -20.66 -2.02
N TYR A 73 5.08 -19.45 -1.51
CA TYR A 73 4.10 -19.18 -0.46
C TYR A 73 2.78 -18.72 -1.05
N PRO A 74 1.64 -19.13 -0.49
CA PRO A 74 0.35 -18.59 -0.87
C PRO A 74 0.24 -17.13 -0.39
N ILE A 75 0.23 -16.20 -1.33
CA ILE A 75 0.02 -14.78 -1.07
C ILE A 75 -1.33 -14.40 -1.66
N ALA A 76 -2.14 -13.67 -0.90
CA ALA A 76 -3.42 -13.21 -1.39
C ALA A 76 -3.25 -12.34 -2.65
N SER A 77 -3.78 -12.82 -3.74
CA SER A 77 -3.77 -12.13 -5.03
C SER A 77 -4.90 -11.09 -5.09
N ARG A 78 -4.89 -10.09 -4.20
CA ARG A 78 -5.91 -9.03 -4.16
C ARG A 78 -5.27 -7.66 -4.42
N CYS A 79 -5.01 -6.87 -3.40
CA CYS A 79 -4.28 -5.60 -3.57
C CYS A 79 -2.95 -5.63 -2.81
N GLY A 80 -2.07 -4.65 -3.09
CA GLY A 80 -0.75 -4.56 -2.48
C GLY A 80 -0.76 -4.54 -0.95
N VAL A 81 -1.83 -4.05 -0.35
CA VAL A 81 -1.96 -4.01 1.12
C VAL A 81 -2.21 -5.39 1.69
N PHE A 82 -3.12 -6.17 1.10
CA PHE A 82 -3.35 -7.54 1.56
C PHE A 82 -2.16 -8.45 1.28
N ALA A 83 -1.52 -8.30 0.12
CA ALA A 83 -0.27 -9.01 -0.16
C ALA A 83 0.81 -8.67 0.87
N LYS A 84 0.91 -7.41 1.31
CA LYS A 84 1.81 -6.98 2.37
C LYS A 84 1.46 -7.62 3.72
N THR A 85 0.18 -7.75 4.03
CA THR A 85 -0.29 -8.42 5.26
C THR A 85 0.09 -9.91 5.27
N ASP A 86 0.07 -10.57 4.12
CA ASP A 86 0.51 -11.98 4.02
C ASP A 86 2.03 -12.11 4.03
N LEU A 87 2.74 -11.15 3.40
CA LEU A 87 4.20 -11.18 3.31
C LEU A 87 4.87 -10.85 4.64
N GLN A 88 4.31 -9.95 5.44
CA GLN A 88 4.95 -9.50 6.66
C GLN A 88 5.18 -10.61 7.69
N PRO A 89 4.22 -11.50 7.98
CA PRO A 89 4.47 -12.68 8.82
C PRO A 89 5.57 -13.57 8.27
N LEU A 90 5.56 -13.84 6.95
CA LEU A 90 6.59 -14.67 6.32
C LEU A 90 7.99 -14.07 6.45
N ILE A 91 8.11 -12.73 6.28
CA ILE A 91 9.37 -12.01 6.51
C ILE A 91 9.81 -12.15 7.97
N ASN A 92 8.88 -11.97 8.91
CA ASN A 92 9.15 -12.09 10.34
C ASN A 92 9.56 -13.52 10.75
N ASP A 93 9.01 -14.52 10.08
CA ASP A 93 9.35 -15.93 10.27
C ASP A 93 10.67 -16.35 9.58
N GLY A 94 11.30 -15.41 8.86
CA GLY A 94 12.59 -15.63 8.22
C GLY A 94 12.52 -16.35 6.87
N ALA A 95 11.39 -16.26 6.17
CA ALA A 95 11.26 -16.80 4.82
C ALA A 95 12.31 -16.19 3.88
N ALA A 96 12.87 -17.01 2.99
CA ALA A 96 13.92 -16.59 2.09
C ALA A 96 13.41 -15.52 1.10
N LYS A 97 14.15 -14.42 0.92
CA LYS A 97 13.76 -13.35 -0.02
C LYS A 97 13.52 -13.85 -1.46
N PRO A 98 14.30 -14.81 -2.01
CA PRO A 98 14.00 -15.42 -3.30
C PRO A 98 12.61 -16.05 -3.39
N ASP A 99 12.22 -16.79 -2.37
CA ASP A 99 10.92 -17.45 -2.29
C ASP A 99 9.78 -16.45 -2.23
N LEU A 100 9.94 -15.38 -1.45
CA LEU A 100 8.98 -14.29 -1.36
C LEU A 100 8.84 -13.55 -2.70
N ALA A 101 9.96 -13.29 -3.40
CA ALA A 101 9.96 -12.64 -4.70
C ALA A 101 9.21 -13.46 -5.77
N ALA A 102 9.46 -14.77 -5.84
CA ALA A 102 8.76 -15.67 -6.76
C ALA A 102 7.27 -15.80 -6.41
N SER A 103 6.94 -15.78 -5.11
CA SER A 103 5.56 -15.84 -4.62
C SER A 103 4.78 -14.56 -4.99
N ILE A 104 5.42 -13.39 -4.93
CA ILE A 104 4.86 -12.11 -5.39
C ILE A 104 4.52 -12.18 -6.88
N PHE A 105 5.43 -12.63 -7.73
CA PHE A 105 5.15 -12.78 -9.17
C PHE A 105 4.04 -13.80 -9.45
N THR A 106 3.97 -14.85 -8.66
CA THR A 106 2.86 -15.83 -8.75
C THR A 106 1.52 -15.20 -8.37
N ALA A 107 1.48 -14.37 -7.34
CA ALA A 107 0.28 -13.62 -6.95
C ALA A 107 -0.15 -12.63 -8.05
N VAL A 108 0.80 -11.88 -8.66
CA VAL A 108 0.54 -10.99 -9.79
C VAL A 108 -0.11 -11.74 -10.94
N ALA A 109 0.48 -12.85 -11.39
CA ALA A 109 -0.03 -13.65 -12.49
C ALA A 109 -1.44 -14.20 -12.19
N THR A 110 -1.63 -14.76 -11.00
CA THR A 110 -2.91 -15.33 -10.57
C THR A 110 -4.00 -14.26 -10.51
N GLN A 111 -3.69 -13.09 -9.95
CA GLN A 111 -4.63 -11.98 -9.86
C GLN A 111 -5.04 -11.45 -11.24
N THR A 112 -4.06 -11.24 -12.12
CA THR A 112 -4.32 -10.76 -13.49
C THR A 112 -5.21 -11.75 -14.22
N ILE A 113 -4.89 -13.03 -14.18
CA ILE A 113 -5.68 -14.08 -14.83
C ILE A 113 -7.09 -14.15 -14.23
N ALA A 114 -7.22 -14.27 -12.92
CA ALA A 114 -8.52 -14.41 -12.26
C ALA A 114 -9.39 -13.16 -12.44
N GLY A 115 -8.82 -11.97 -12.25
CA GLY A 115 -9.54 -10.70 -12.31
C GLY A 115 -9.99 -10.33 -13.73
N LEU A 116 -9.12 -10.50 -14.72
CA LEU A 116 -9.41 -10.05 -16.09
C LEU A 116 -10.05 -11.14 -16.95
N ALA A 117 -9.62 -12.39 -16.84
CA ALA A 117 -10.26 -13.46 -17.60
C ALA A 117 -11.67 -13.75 -17.07
N ALA A 118 -11.93 -13.56 -15.76
CA ALA A 118 -13.25 -13.74 -15.14
C ALA A 118 -13.95 -15.02 -15.60
N GLY A 119 -13.21 -16.14 -15.58
CA GLY A 119 -13.70 -17.46 -15.99
C GLY A 119 -13.65 -17.76 -17.49
N ARG A 120 -13.36 -16.78 -18.37
CA ARG A 120 -13.14 -17.06 -19.80
C ARG A 120 -11.79 -17.76 -19.99
N PRO A 121 -11.73 -18.91 -20.71
CA PRO A 121 -10.47 -19.62 -20.91
C PRO A 121 -9.45 -18.77 -21.69
N ILE A 122 -8.19 -18.83 -21.25
CA ILE A 122 -7.03 -18.35 -22.00
C ILE A 122 -6.40 -19.58 -22.64
N HIS A 123 -6.33 -19.63 -23.96
CA HIS A 123 -5.83 -20.78 -24.72
C HIS A 123 -5.21 -20.35 -26.06
N GLY A 124 -4.60 -21.28 -26.76
CA GLY A 124 -3.96 -21.04 -28.05
C GLY A 124 -2.63 -20.30 -27.92
N THR A 125 -2.35 -19.38 -28.84
CA THR A 125 -1.14 -18.56 -28.84
C THR A 125 -1.34 -17.27 -28.06
N VAL A 126 -0.54 -17.05 -27.00
CA VAL A 126 -0.61 -15.89 -26.12
C VAL A 126 0.60 -14.98 -26.35
N ILE A 127 0.35 -13.68 -26.58
CA ILE A 127 1.40 -12.66 -26.67
C ILE A 127 1.50 -11.90 -25.35
N PHE A 128 2.71 -11.75 -24.84
CA PHE A 128 3.02 -10.91 -23.70
C PHE A 128 3.51 -9.53 -24.12
N LEU A 129 2.84 -8.47 -23.66
CA LEU A 129 3.17 -7.08 -23.95
C LEU A 129 3.31 -6.24 -22.68
N GLY A 130 3.90 -5.05 -22.84
CA GLY A 130 4.10 -4.07 -21.76
C GLY A 130 5.42 -4.24 -21.02
N GLY A 131 5.82 -3.18 -20.30
CA GLY A 131 7.11 -3.10 -19.60
C GLY A 131 7.35 -4.23 -18.60
N PRO A 132 6.46 -4.48 -17.64
CA PRO A 132 6.63 -5.56 -16.67
C PRO A 132 6.88 -6.93 -17.30
N LEU A 133 6.08 -7.31 -18.30
CA LEU A 133 6.26 -8.60 -18.99
C LEU A 133 7.47 -8.62 -19.93
N PHE A 134 7.94 -7.47 -20.39
CA PHE A 134 9.15 -7.38 -21.20
C PHE A 134 10.42 -7.52 -20.37
N PHE A 135 10.53 -6.76 -19.26
CA PHE A 135 11.75 -6.70 -18.46
C PHE A 135 11.90 -7.82 -17.43
N MET A 136 10.79 -8.40 -16.92
CA MET A 136 10.83 -9.38 -15.83
C MET A 136 10.60 -10.80 -16.33
N SER A 137 11.70 -11.57 -16.44
CA SER A 137 11.65 -12.98 -16.89
C SER A 137 10.86 -13.87 -15.94
N GLU A 138 11.00 -13.65 -14.62
CA GLU A 138 10.35 -14.46 -13.60
C GLU A 138 8.85 -14.19 -13.48
N LEU A 139 8.42 -12.97 -13.80
CA LEU A 139 7.00 -12.65 -13.97
C LEU A 139 6.39 -13.43 -15.15
N ARG A 140 7.09 -13.47 -16.30
CA ARG A 140 6.65 -14.30 -17.44
C ARG A 140 6.57 -15.78 -17.06
N ALA A 141 7.59 -16.28 -16.36
CA ALA A 141 7.60 -17.67 -15.89
C ALA A 141 6.42 -17.96 -14.95
N ALA A 142 6.02 -17.01 -14.10
CA ALA A 142 4.85 -17.14 -13.25
C ALA A 142 3.55 -17.26 -14.06
N PHE A 143 3.37 -16.43 -15.10
CA PHE A 143 2.23 -16.55 -16.02
C PHE A 143 2.24 -17.89 -16.78
N GLN A 144 3.41 -18.33 -17.23
CA GLN A 144 3.56 -19.62 -17.94
C GLN A 144 3.15 -20.78 -17.04
N ARG A 145 3.60 -20.80 -15.77
CA ARG A 145 3.18 -21.81 -14.77
C ARG A 145 1.67 -21.78 -14.53
N ALA A 146 1.08 -20.60 -14.35
CA ALA A 146 -0.35 -20.45 -14.09
C ALA A 146 -1.25 -20.88 -15.26
N LEU A 147 -0.73 -20.84 -16.47
CA LEU A 147 -1.43 -21.19 -17.72
C LEU A 147 -0.92 -22.53 -18.34
N GLU A 148 -0.10 -23.27 -17.59
CA GLU A 148 0.44 -24.57 -18.05
C GLU A 148 -0.69 -25.53 -18.44
N GLY A 149 -0.51 -26.21 -19.58
CA GLY A 149 -1.52 -27.14 -20.14
C GLY A 149 -2.76 -26.48 -20.72
N LYS A 150 -2.84 -25.13 -20.75
CA LYS A 150 -3.96 -24.39 -21.33
C LYS A 150 -3.57 -23.57 -22.55
N VAL A 151 -2.32 -23.16 -22.63
CA VAL A 151 -1.75 -22.33 -23.71
C VAL A 151 -0.79 -23.15 -24.53
N ASP A 152 -0.89 -23.07 -25.85
CA ASP A 152 -0.07 -23.84 -26.78
C ASP A 152 1.30 -23.16 -26.98
N GLU A 153 1.34 -21.83 -27.06
CA GLU A 153 2.54 -21.05 -27.30
C GLU A 153 2.50 -19.70 -26.61
N PHE A 154 3.64 -19.27 -26.03
CA PHE A 154 3.86 -17.94 -25.51
C PHE A 154 4.85 -17.17 -26.38
N ILE A 155 4.45 -16.00 -26.86
CA ILE A 155 5.28 -15.12 -27.68
C ILE A 155 5.62 -13.86 -26.88
N VAL A 156 6.90 -13.52 -26.81
CA VAL A 156 7.40 -12.26 -26.26
C VAL A 156 8.12 -11.52 -27.37
N PRO A 157 7.49 -10.52 -28.01
CA PRO A 157 8.15 -9.72 -29.04
C PRO A 157 9.40 -9.01 -28.51
N THR A 158 10.40 -8.82 -29.38
CA THR A 158 11.68 -8.21 -29.00
C THR A 158 11.54 -6.80 -28.43
N ASP A 159 10.48 -6.10 -28.83
CA ASP A 159 10.16 -4.71 -28.44
C ASP A 159 8.77 -4.59 -27.84
N ALA A 160 8.34 -5.62 -27.10
CA ALA A 160 7.01 -5.74 -26.50
C ALA A 160 6.59 -4.50 -25.66
N HIS A 161 7.52 -3.81 -25.04
CA HIS A 161 7.29 -2.59 -24.27
C HIS A 161 6.96 -1.35 -25.13
N LEU A 162 7.26 -1.38 -26.43
CA LEU A 162 7.00 -0.28 -27.37
C LEU A 162 5.73 -0.45 -28.20
N TYR A 163 5.03 -1.59 -28.06
CA TYR A 163 3.90 -1.94 -28.96
C TYR A 163 2.78 -0.92 -28.96
N VAL A 164 2.45 -0.33 -27.81
CA VAL A 164 1.39 0.69 -27.72
C VAL A 164 1.79 1.96 -28.48
N ALA A 165 3.00 2.47 -28.25
CA ALA A 165 3.51 3.66 -28.93
C ALA A 165 3.63 3.44 -30.45
N TYR A 166 4.14 2.27 -30.86
CA TYR A 166 4.23 1.92 -32.26
C TYR A 166 2.86 1.78 -32.93
N GLY A 167 1.91 1.14 -32.26
CA GLY A 167 0.52 1.04 -32.74
C GLY A 167 -0.15 2.40 -32.89
N SER A 168 0.12 3.35 -32.00
CA SER A 168 -0.34 4.73 -32.09
C SER A 168 0.25 5.45 -33.30
N ALA A 169 1.55 5.27 -33.57
CA ALA A 169 2.21 5.85 -34.75
C ALA A 169 1.61 5.30 -36.07
N LEU A 170 1.35 3.98 -36.11
CA LEU A 170 0.70 3.38 -37.28
C LEU A 170 -0.74 3.88 -37.45
N GLN A 171 -1.47 4.18 -36.38
CA GLN A 171 -2.81 4.73 -36.49
C GLN A 171 -2.77 6.16 -37.03
N ALA A 172 -1.85 6.98 -36.58
CA ALA A 172 -1.65 8.35 -37.04
C ALA A 172 -1.35 8.39 -38.57
N ASP A 173 -0.58 7.42 -39.09
CA ASP A 173 -0.29 7.30 -40.52
C ASP A 173 -1.55 6.94 -41.36
N MET A 174 -2.41 6.08 -40.79
CA MET A 174 -3.61 5.60 -41.52
C MET A 174 -4.75 6.63 -41.54
N ASP A 175 -4.89 7.43 -40.51
CA ASP A 175 -5.98 8.43 -40.40
C ASP A 175 -5.75 9.63 -41.35
N SER A 176 -4.52 9.80 -41.88
CA SER A 176 -4.19 10.87 -42.80
C SER A 176 -4.84 10.71 -44.22
N ASP A 177 -5.22 9.49 -44.62
CA ASP A 177 -5.66 9.22 -46.00
C ASP A 177 -7.17 9.11 -46.18
N ASP A 178 -7.97 8.76 -45.19
CA ASP A 178 -9.37 8.29 -45.42
C ASP A 178 -10.47 9.31 -45.06
N GLN A 179 -10.23 10.39 -44.35
CA GLN A 179 -11.29 11.29 -43.88
C GLN A 179 -11.12 12.79 -44.24
N GLY A 180 -10.11 13.16 -45.01
CA GLY A 180 -9.93 14.56 -45.44
C GLY A 180 -9.60 15.54 -44.31
N HIS A 181 -9.13 15.05 -43.17
CA HIS A 181 -8.64 15.91 -42.09
C HIS A 181 -7.23 16.36 -42.45
N HIS A 182 -7.07 17.63 -42.76
CA HIS A 182 -5.77 18.26 -42.88
C HIS A 182 -5.18 18.42 -41.46
N PHE A 183 -4.29 17.51 -41.10
CA PHE A 183 -3.45 17.70 -39.90
C PHE A 183 -2.38 18.72 -40.24
N GLU A 184 -2.37 19.86 -39.50
CA GLU A 184 -1.25 20.78 -39.59
C GLU A 184 -0.03 20.16 -38.90
N ALA A 185 1.06 20.03 -39.65
CA ALA A 185 2.34 19.62 -39.09
C ALA A 185 2.89 20.74 -38.19
N HIS A 186 3.15 20.42 -36.92
CA HIS A 186 3.76 21.36 -36.00
C HIS A 186 5.25 21.03 -35.81
N THR A 187 6.06 22.08 -35.79
CA THR A 187 7.46 21.94 -35.40
C THR A 187 7.59 21.72 -33.89
N CYS A 188 8.71 21.13 -33.45
CA CYS A 188 8.99 20.99 -32.03
C CYS A 188 8.97 22.32 -31.30
N ASP A 189 9.45 23.41 -31.94
CA ASP A 189 9.47 24.74 -31.34
C ASP A 189 8.06 25.29 -31.13
N GLU A 190 7.14 25.06 -32.07
CA GLU A 190 5.73 25.44 -31.91
C GLU A 190 5.06 24.69 -30.77
N ILE A 191 5.34 23.38 -30.64
CA ILE A 191 4.81 22.57 -29.53
C ILE A 191 5.36 23.07 -28.19
N LEU A 192 6.65 23.31 -28.09
CA LEU A 192 7.29 23.84 -26.87
C LEU A 192 6.73 25.23 -26.48
N LYS A 193 6.52 26.11 -27.48
CA LYS A 193 5.90 27.41 -27.23
C LYS A 193 4.46 27.28 -26.71
N ARG A 194 3.65 26.38 -27.26
CA ARG A 194 2.31 26.09 -26.76
C ARG A 194 2.33 25.55 -25.34
N LEU A 195 3.27 24.67 -25.00
CA LEU A 195 3.45 24.16 -23.63
C LEU A 195 3.79 25.27 -22.64
N ASP A 196 4.63 26.23 -23.01
CA ASP A 196 4.95 27.38 -22.16
C ASP A 196 3.76 28.32 -21.98
N GLU A 197 2.93 28.49 -23.01
CA GLU A 197 1.67 29.24 -22.92
C GLU A 197 0.67 28.55 -21.97
N LEU A 198 0.58 27.20 -22.01
CA LEU A 198 -0.29 26.41 -21.13
C LEU A 198 0.10 26.53 -19.66
N LYS A 199 1.40 26.66 -19.32
CA LYS A 199 1.86 26.86 -17.94
C LYS A 199 1.30 28.13 -17.29
N ASN A 200 0.94 29.12 -18.10
CA ASN A 200 0.41 30.39 -17.65
C ASN A 200 -1.12 30.46 -17.62
N LEU A 201 -1.80 29.40 -18.05
CA LEU A 201 -3.26 29.35 -17.96
C LEU A 201 -3.70 29.11 -16.50
N PRO A 202 -4.75 29.79 -16.04
CA PRO A 202 -5.31 29.52 -14.74
C PRO A 202 -5.79 28.06 -14.68
N SER A 203 -5.44 27.36 -13.62
CA SER A 203 -5.96 26.02 -13.39
C SER A 203 -7.47 26.05 -13.23
N ASN A 204 -8.19 25.34 -14.08
CA ASN A 204 -9.64 25.14 -13.96
C ASN A 204 -9.98 23.94 -13.05
N THR A 205 -8.99 23.42 -12.31
CA THR A 205 -9.21 22.31 -11.39
C THR A 205 -10.11 22.76 -10.25
N PRO A 206 -11.24 22.08 -9.99
CA PRO A 206 -12.09 22.40 -8.85
C PRO A 206 -11.29 22.34 -7.55
N THR A 207 -11.39 23.37 -6.76
CA THR A 207 -10.74 23.46 -5.45
C THR A 207 -11.76 23.41 -4.33
N MET A 208 -11.36 22.82 -3.21
CA MET A 208 -12.12 22.82 -1.97
C MET A 208 -11.74 24.04 -1.10
N PRO A 209 -12.53 24.41 -0.11
CA PRO A 209 -12.12 25.40 0.87
C PRO A 209 -10.92 24.88 1.68
N PRO A 210 -10.07 25.78 2.18
CA PRO A 210 -8.98 25.40 3.07
C PRO A 210 -9.51 24.73 4.34
N LEU A 211 -8.69 23.88 4.98
CA LEU A 211 -9.07 23.18 6.21
C LEU A 211 -9.49 24.14 7.33
N PHE A 212 -8.74 25.23 7.45
CA PHE A 212 -9.06 26.35 8.35
C PHE A 212 -9.19 27.63 7.53
N PRO A 213 -10.41 28.17 7.34
CA PRO A 213 -10.60 29.42 6.61
C PRO A 213 -9.89 30.61 7.24
N THR A 214 -9.79 30.62 8.57
CA THR A 214 -9.10 31.68 9.33
C THR A 214 -8.20 31.08 10.42
N GLU A 215 -7.24 31.86 10.91
CA GLU A 215 -6.41 31.43 12.06
C GLU A 215 -7.26 31.26 13.32
N ALA A 216 -8.33 32.03 13.49
CA ALA A 216 -9.25 31.86 14.61
C ALA A 216 -9.94 30.49 14.61
N ASP A 217 -10.31 29.96 13.43
CA ASP A 217 -10.87 28.62 13.31
C ASP A 217 -9.87 27.54 13.74
N ARG A 218 -8.60 27.72 13.39
CA ARG A 218 -7.50 26.83 13.78
C ARG A 218 -7.23 26.90 15.29
N GLU A 219 -7.22 28.09 15.86
CA GLU A 219 -7.07 28.28 17.31
C GLU A 219 -8.22 27.65 18.09
N ASP A 220 -9.46 27.81 17.63
CA ASP A 220 -10.64 27.21 18.25
C ASP A 220 -10.60 25.67 18.17
N PHE A 221 -10.21 25.12 17.00
CA PHE A 221 -9.99 23.70 16.83
C PHE A 221 -8.95 23.17 17.84
N ASN A 222 -7.78 23.80 17.91
CA ASN A 222 -6.71 23.40 18.83
C ASN A 222 -7.16 23.49 20.29
N LYS A 223 -7.82 24.59 20.67
CA LYS A 223 -8.31 24.80 22.03
C LYS A 223 -9.36 23.77 22.45
N ARG A 224 -10.22 23.36 21.52
CA ARG A 224 -11.24 22.32 21.75
C ARG A 224 -10.58 20.95 21.93
N HIS A 225 -9.59 20.61 21.11
CA HIS A 225 -8.94 19.30 21.14
C HIS A 225 -7.90 19.16 22.25
N HIS A 226 -7.35 20.27 22.76
CA HIS A 226 -6.41 20.24 23.91
C HIS A 226 -7.06 19.90 25.25
N LYS A 227 -8.37 19.79 25.31
CA LYS A 227 -9.07 19.40 26.55
C LYS A 227 -8.90 17.91 26.85
N GLU A 228 -8.85 17.10 25.81
CA GLU A 228 -8.73 15.65 25.90
C GLU A 228 -7.28 15.25 25.59
N HIS A 229 -6.51 14.95 26.61
CA HIS A 229 -5.11 14.56 26.46
C HIS A 229 -4.72 13.49 27.47
N ILE A 230 -3.72 12.71 27.12
CA ILE A 230 -3.12 11.71 28.01
C ILE A 230 -2.26 12.44 29.02
N HIS A 231 -2.41 12.11 30.30
CA HIS A 231 -1.53 12.65 31.34
C HIS A 231 -0.12 12.06 31.20
N ILE A 232 0.86 12.95 31.09
CA ILE A 232 2.27 12.60 30.95
C ILE A 232 2.96 12.96 32.28
N GLY A 233 3.48 11.95 32.92
CA GLY A 233 4.30 12.07 34.11
C GLY A 233 5.80 12.01 33.80
N THR A 234 6.61 11.68 34.78
CA THR A 234 8.05 11.48 34.63
C THR A 234 8.49 10.16 35.24
N LEU A 235 9.44 9.49 34.58
CA LEU A 235 10.08 8.30 35.13
C LEU A 235 11.15 8.66 36.19
N GLU A 236 11.66 9.88 36.15
CA GLU A 236 12.67 10.35 37.12
C GLU A 236 12.11 10.36 38.54
N GLY A 237 12.76 9.63 39.45
CA GLY A 237 12.32 9.49 40.83
C GLY A 237 11.07 8.63 41.03
N ALA A 238 10.61 7.91 39.99
CA ALA A 238 9.47 7.02 40.11
C ALA A 238 9.72 5.87 41.10
N HIS A 239 8.70 5.49 41.84
CA HIS A 239 8.71 4.39 42.81
C HIS A 239 7.45 3.54 42.66
N GLY A 240 7.51 2.28 43.15
CA GLY A 240 6.34 1.41 43.18
C GLY A 240 6.03 0.71 41.85
N PRO A 241 4.80 0.19 41.71
CA PRO A 241 4.41 -0.60 40.54
C PRO A 241 4.19 0.25 39.32
N HIS A 242 4.63 -0.27 38.16
CA HIS A 242 4.37 0.29 36.86
C HIS A 242 3.77 -0.80 35.93
N PHE A 243 3.04 -0.38 34.92
CA PHE A 243 2.34 -1.28 33.99
C PHE A 243 2.90 -1.06 32.60
N LEU A 244 3.38 -2.14 31.98
CA LEU A 244 3.96 -2.12 30.64
C LEU A 244 2.90 -2.49 29.61
N GLY A 245 2.66 -1.61 28.63
CA GLY A 245 1.90 -1.88 27.42
C GLY A 245 2.81 -1.91 26.20
N ILE A 246 2.66 -2.92 25.33
CA ILE A 246 3.38 -3.03 24.05
C ILE A 246 2.37 -3.21 22.93
N ASP A 247 2.36 -2.31 21.95
CA ASP A 247 1.65 -2.45 20.70
C ASP A 247 2.63 -2.82 19.60
N ALA A 248 2.56 -4.05 19.13
CA ALA A 248 3.39 -4.59 18.06
C ALA A 248 2.64 -4.60 16.73
N GLY A 249 2.65 -3.47 16.05
CA GLY A 249 2.07 -3.33 14.71
C GLY A 249 2.89 -4.01 13.62
N SER A 250 2.36 -4.01 12.40
CA SER A 250 3.01 -4.62 11.22
C SER A 250 4.32 -3.94 10.81
N THR A 251 4.45 -2.63 11.04
CA THR A 251 5.64 -1.83 10.66
C THR A 251 6.31 -1.14 11.83
N THR A 252 5.56 -0.83 12.87
CA THR A 252 6.06 -0.09 14.03
C THR A 252 5.71 -0.80 15.31
N ILE A 253 6.52 -0.56 16.33
CA ILE A 253 6.28 -1.00 17.70
C ILE A 253 6.21 0.21 18.62
N LYS A 254 5.25 0.20 19.54
CA LYS A 254 5.11 1.24 20.56
C LYS A 254 5.09 0.57 21.94
N ALA A 255 5.63 1.27 22.91
CA ALA A 255 5.53 0.81 24.29
C ALA A 255 5.36 1.99 25.24
N THR A 256 4.64 1.75 26.31
CA THR A 256 4.41 2.73 27.38
C THR A 256 4.58 2.08 28.74
N LEU A 257 5.13 2.84 29.70
CA LEU A 257 5.00 2.56 31.12
C LEU A 257 4.01 3.53 31.72
N VAL A 258 3.06 2.98 32.44
CA VAL A 258 2.01 3.73 33.14
C VAL A 258 2.17 3.50 34.65
N ASN A 259 2.08 4.57 35.48
CA ASN A 259 2.10 4.49 36.93
C ASN A 259 0.69 4.19 37.49
N ASP A 260 0.58 4.08 38.82
CA ASP A 260 -0.70 3.87 39.53
C ASP A 260 -1.72 5.01 39.31
N ASP A 261 -1.23 6.23 39.08
CA ASP A 261 -2.06 7.41 38.77
C ASP A 261 -2.52 7.45 37.32
N ARG A 262 -2.16 6.40 36.53
CA ARG A 262 -2.49 6.23 35.11
C ARG A 262 -1.84 7.26 34.18
N GLU A 263 -0.72 7.83 34.60
CA GLU A 263 0.08 8.70 33.78
C GLU A 263 1.10 7.89 32.98
N ILE A 264 1.35 8.28 31.73
CA ILE A 264 2.44 7.72 30.95
C ILE A 264 3.74 8.34 31.45
N VAL A 265 4.56 7.58 32.14
CA VAL A 265 5.85 8.03 32.66
C VAL A 265 7.03 7.74 31.74
N TRP A 266 6.83 6.86 30.77
CA TRP A 266 7.80 6.53 29.74
C TRP A 266 7.10 6.04 28.48
N SER A 267 7.64 6.35 27.32
CA SER A 267 7.13 5.87 26.03
C SER A 267 8.24 5.67 25.01
N SER A 268 7.98 4.79 24.06
CA SER A 268 8.84 4.56 22.91
C SER A 268 7.98 4.32 21.66
N TYR A 269 8.41 4.86 20.54
CA TYR A 269 7.84 4.61 19.22
C TYR A 269 9.00 4.33 18.25
N ALA A 270 9.03 3.17 17.64
CA ALA A 270 10.11 2.75 16.75
C ALA A 270 9.59 1.93 15.57
N ASN A 271 10.39 1.85 14.50
CA ASN A 271 10.20 0.87 13.46
C ASN A 271 10.58 -0.52 13.98
N ASN A 272 9.82 -1.56 13.65
CA ASN A 272 10.11 -2.94 14.05
C ASN A 272 11.12 -3.64 13.14
N GLU A 273 11.55 -3.00 12.04
CA GLU A 273 12.56 -3.48 11.09
C GLU A 273 12.31 -4.94 10.62
N GLY A 274 11.06 -5.35 10.54
CA GLY A 274 10.66 -6.71 10.19
C GLY A 274 10.85 -7.76 11.29
N SER A 275 11.27 -7.37 12.50
CA SER A 275 11.44 -8.27 13.64
C SER A 275 10.82 -7.69 14.93
N PRO A 276 9.50 -7.83 15.12
CA PRO A 276 8.80 -7.31 16.28
C PRO A 276 9.38 -7.79 17.61
N LEU A 277 9.79 -9.07 17.67
CA LEU A 277 10.36 -9.64 18.89
C LEU A 277 11.71 -9.00 19.25
N THR A 278 12.59 -8.80 18.27
CA THR A 278 13.88 -8.12 18.50
C THR A 278 13.66 -6.68 18.95
N ALA A 279 12.75 -5.99 18.32
CA ALA A 279 12.38 -4.61 18.69
C ALA A 279 11.82 -4.55 20.12
N ALA A 280 10.93 -5.47 20.49
CA ALA A 280 10.40 -5.57 21.86
C ALA A 280 11.47 -5.88 22.90
N ILE A 281 12.42 -6.78 22.60
CA ILE A 281 13.58 -7.07 23.48
C ILE A 281 14.39 -5.79 23.70
N ASN A 282 14.65 -5.00 22.65
CA ASN A 282 15.40 -3.75 22.76
C ASN A 282 14.65 -2.72 23.62
N ILE A 283 13.33 -2.63 23.49
CA ILE A 283 12.48 -1.79 24.34
C ILE A 283 12.59 -2.21 25.80
N VAL A 284 12.45 -3.50 26.10
CA VAL A 284 12.55 -4.00 27.48
C VAL A 284 13.93 -3.74 28.08
N LYS A 285 15.01 -3.96 27.31
CA LYS A 285 16.37 -3.61 27.74
C LYS A 285 16.52 -2.11 28.04
N LYS A 286 15.93 -1.26 27.20
CA LYS A 286 15.96 0.18 27.40
C LYS A 286 15.22 0.56 28.67
N ILE A 287 14.00 0.03 28.90
CA ILE A 287 13.25 0.24 30.14
C ILE A 287 14.09 -0.22 31.36
N GLN A 288 14.70 -1.40 31.27
CA GLN A 288 15.56 -1.92 32.36
C GLN A 288 16.72 -0.99 32.68
N SER A 289 17.29 -0.30 31.69
CA SER A 289 18.39 0.64 31.91
C SER A 289 17.95 2.01 32.45
N GLU A 290 16.70 2.38 32.24
CA GLU A 290 16.15 3.70 32.60
C GLU A 290 15.25 3.66 33.85
N LEU A 291 14.80 2.46 34.26
CA LEU A 291 13.90 2.30 35.39
C LEU A 291 14.63 2.62 36.71
N PRO A 292 14.13 3.58 37.51
CA PRO A 292 14.77 3.97 38.80
C PRO A 292 14.74 2.85 39.82
N GLU A 293 15.68 2.92 40.79
CA GLU A 293 15.67 2.04 41.93
C GLU A 293 14.38 2.23 42.76
N GLY A 294 13.70 1.14 43.08
CA GLY A 294 12.42 1.16 43.80
C GLY A 294 11.17 1.21 42.88
N ALA A 295 11.34 1.30 41.57
CA ALA A 295 10.28 1.10 40.61
C ALA A 295 10.38 -0.32 39.99
N TRP A 296 9.24 -0.94 39.69
CA TRP A 296 9.21 -2.25 39.05
C TRP A 296 8.00 -2.39 38.12
N ILE A 297 8.10 -3.29 37.14
CA ILE A 297 6.97 -3.65 36.28
C ILE A 297 6.11 -4.68 37.03
N ALA A 298 4.92 -4.27 37.42
CA ALA A 298 3.98 -5.09 38.15
C ALA A 298 3.15 -6.00 37.22
N ARG A 299 2.81 -5.52 36.06
CA ARG A 299 2.12 -6.27 34.98
C ARG A 299 2.50 -5.76 33.61
N SER A 300 2.31 -6.64 32.63
CA SER A 300 2.65 -6.38 31.24
C SER A 300 1.58 -6.93 30.31
N CYS A 301 1.29 -6.21 29.22
CA CYS A 301 0.30 -6.59 28.24
C CYS A 301 0.80 -6.26 26.83
N ALA A 302 0.54 -7.14 25.86
CA ALA A 302 0.80 -6.88 24.46
C ALA A 302 -0.49 -6.81 23.65
N THR A 303 -0.43 -6.09 22.52
CA THR A 303 -1.47 -6.02 21.50
C THR A 303 -0.87 -5.87 20.10
N GLY A 304 -1.69 -5.87 19.06
CA GLY A 304 -1.30 -5.72 17.67
C GLY A 304 -0.95 -7.05 17.00
N TYR A 305 -0.47 -6.99 15.75
CA TYR A 305 -0.17 -8.19 14.93
C TYR A 305 0.87 -9.13 15.55
N GLY A 306 1.82 -8.60 16.31
CA GLY A 306 2.85 -9.36 17.00
C GLY A 306 2.49 -9.81 18.42
N GLU A 307 1.25 -9.61 18.86
CA GLU A 307 0.78 -9.84 20.22
C GLU A 307 1.17 -11.24 20.74
N GLY A 308 0.77 -12.30 20.05
CA GLY A 308 1.03 -13.68 20.49
C GLY A 308 2.53 -14.02 20.53
N LEU A 309 3.32 -13.55 19.57
CA LEU A 309 4.77 -13.75 19.51
C LEU A 309 5.47 -13.07 20.68
N ILE A 310 5.10 -11.81 20.97
CA ILE A 310 5.73 -11.00 22.03
C ILE A 310 5.30 -11.49 23.40
N THR A 311 4.01 -11.77 23.60
CA THR A 311 3.49 -12.33 24.85
C THR A 311 4.20 -13.62 25.20
N THR A 312 4.34 -14.53 24.25
CA THR A 312 5.04 -15.81 24.47
C THR A 312 6.55 -15.61 24.62
N GLY A 313 7.19 -14.83 23.74
CA GLY A 313 8.64 -14.67 23.70
C GLY A 313 9.22 -13.90 24.88
N LEU A 314 8.49 -12.95 25.45
CA LEU A 314 8.89 -12.16 26.61
C LEU A 314 8.21 -12.61 27.91
N HIS A 315 7.37 -13.64 27.87
CA HIS A 315 6.58 -14.11 29.03
C HIS A 315 5.75 -12.97 29.65
N LEU A 316 5.07 -12.17 28.81
CA LEU A 316 4.17 -11.13 29.31
C LEU A 316 2.93 -11.75 29.96
N ASP A 317 2.33 -11.00 30.89
CA ASP A 317 1.19 -11.50 31.66
C ASP A 317 -0.06 -11.72 30.82
N GLU A 318 -0.29 -10.87 29.79
CA GLU A 318 -1.53 -10.89 28.99
C GLU A 318 -1.29 -10.41 27.56
N GLY A 319 -2.08 -10.95 26.63
CA GLY A 319 -2.27 -10.43 25.29
C GLY A 319 -3.74 -10.04 25.09
N VAL A 320 -3.99 -8.89 24.47
CA VAL A 320 -5.36 -8.40 24.22
C VAL A 320 -5.53 -8.00 22.77
N VAL A 321 -6.73 -8.19 22.23
CA VAL A 321 -7.06 -7.73 20.90
C VAL A 321 -7.02 -6.20 20.82
N GLU A 322 -6.49 -5.69 19.72
CA GLU A 322 -6.22 -4.27 19.51
C GLU A 322 -7.46 -3.38 19.70
N THR A 323 -8.64 -3.83 19.27
CA THR A 323 -9.90 -3.10 19.47
C THR A 323 -10.24 -2.87 20.94
N MET A 324 -9.93 -3.83 21.81
CA MET A 324 -10.10 -3.68 23.26
C MET A 324 -9.09 -2.72 23.86
N ALA A 325 -7.85 -2.75 23.38
CA ALA A 325 -6.81 -1.81 23.80
C ALA A 325 -7.18 -0.36 23.42
N HIS A 326 -7.65 -0.15 22.18
CA HIS A 326 -8.14 1.16 21.71
C HIS A 326 -9.30 1.69 22.55
N TYR A 327 -10.31 0.85 22.79
CA TYR A 327 -11.46 1.26 23.60
C TYR A 327 -11.02 1.62 25.04
N ARG A 328 -10.18 0.82 25.68
CA ARG A 328 -9.69 1.11 27.04
C ARG A 328 -8.91 2.42 27.11
N GLY A 329 -8.05 2.68 26.12
CA GLY A 329 -7.32 3.95 26.03
C GLY A 329 -8.26 5.15 25.82
N ALA A 330 -9.22 5.03 24.91
CA ALA A 330 -10.19 6.07 24.61
C ALA A 330 -11.10 6.39 25.81
N GLU A 331 -11.63 5.36 26.48
CA GLU A 331 -12.47 5.51 27.67
C GLU A 331 -11.72 6.17 28.83
N MET A 332 -10.41 5.93 28.92
CA MET A 332 -9.57 6.55 29.93
C MET A 332 -9.41 8.06 29.72
N VAL A 333 -9.27 8.50 28.46
CA VAL A 333 -9.08 9.91 28.10
C VAL A 333 -10.41 10.65 28.04
N SER A 334 -11.45 10.00 27.52
CA SER A 334 -12.79 10.56 27.35
C SER A 334 -13.85 9.59 27.87
N PRO A 335 -14.10 9.60 29.19
CA PRO A 335 -15.07 8.72 29.81
C PRO A 335 -16.47 8.85 29.20
N GLY A 336 -17.10 7.71 28.88
CA GLY A 336 -18.39 7.67 28.19
C GLY A 336 -18.29 7.87 26.67
N VAL A 337 -17.11 7.63 26.08
CA VAL A 337 -16.93 7.65 24.63
C VAL A 337 -17.92 6.71 23.94
N THR A 338 -18.58 7.18 22.89
CA THR A 338 -19.60 6.42 22.13
C THR A 338 -19.10 5.93 20.77
N ALA A 339 -17.99 6.47 20.29
CA ALA A 339 -17.37 6.06 19.03
C ALA A 339 -15.86 6.24 19.07
N VAL A 340 -15.13 5.28 18.50
CA VAL A 340 -13.69 5.39 18.26
C VAL A 340 -13.44 5.16 16.77
N ILE A 341 -12.68 6.08 16.16
CA ILE A 341 -12.14 5.92 14.81
C ILE A 341 -10.64 5.75 14.96
N ASP A 342 -10.15 4.58 14.62
CA ASP A 342 -8.74 4.26 14.55
C ASP A 342 -8.29 4.23 13.10
N ILE A 343 -7.22 4.96 12.77
CA ILE A 343 -6.59 4.96 11.46
C ILE A 343 -5.14 4.54 11.61
N GLY A 344 -4.89 3.27 11.33
CA GLY A 344 -3.57 2.68 11.37
C GLY A 344 -2.74 2.90 10.11
N GLY A 345 -1.62 2.21 10.02
CA GLY A 345 -0.75 2.23 8.84
C GLY A 345 -1.39 1.58 7.61
N GLN A 346 -2.14 0.51 7.80
CA GLN A 346 -2.69 -0.32 6.73
C GLN A 346 -4.18 -0.61 6.85
N ASP A 347 -4.75 -0.44 8.02
CA ASP A 347 -6.16 -0.67 8.31
C ASP A 347 -6.79 0.53 9.02
N MET A 348 -8.10 0.58 8.99
CA MET A 348 -8.94 1.52 9.74
C MET A 348 -10.02 0.75 10.44
N LYS A 349 -10.37 1.20 11.63
CA LYS A 349 -11.46 0.61 12.43
C LYS A 349 -12.39 1.71 12.93
N TYR A 350 -13.66 1.42 12.90
CA TYR A 350 -14.69 2.18 13.58
C TYR A 350 -15.33 1.30 14.65
N LEU A 351 -15.33 1.76 15.88
CA LEU A 351 -15.97 1.10 16.99
C LEU A 351 -17.18 1.94 17.43
N ALA A 352 -18.35 1.36 17.47
CA ALA A 352 -19.50 1.96 18.14
C ALA A 352 -19.59 1.40 19.57
N ILE A 353 -19.79 2.28 20.54
CA ILE A 353 -19.85 1.93 21.96
C ILE A 353 -21.22 2.35 22.53
N THR A 354 -21.93 1.43 23.14
CA THR A 354 -23.20 1.65 23.81
C THR A 354 -23.11 1.14 25.24
N ASP A 355 -23.39 1.99 26.21
CA ASP A 355 -23.39 1.65 27.64
C ASP A 355 -22.06 1.00 28.10
N GLY A 356 -20.92 1.47 27.57
CA GLY A 356 -19.59 0.97 27.93
C GLY A 356 -19.22 -0.38 27.29
N VAL A 357 -20.00 -0.84 26.29
CA VAL A 357 -19.75 -2.08 25.55
C VAL A 357 -19.56 -1.76 24.08
N ILE A 358 -18.61 -2.42 23.44
CA ILE A 358 -18.46 -2.33 21.98
C ILE A 358 -19.64 -3.05 21.34
N ASP A 359 -20.53 -2.30 20.71
CA ASP A 359 -21.75 -2.77 20.08
C ASP A 359 -21.50 -3.26 18.66
N SER A 360 -20.67 -2.51 17.89
CA SER A 360 -20.28 -2.91 16.53
C SER A 360 -18.88 -2.47 16.18
N ILE A 361 -18.27 -3.21 15.26
CA ILE A 361 -16.95 -2.96 14.72
C ILE A 361 -17.05 -2.97 13.19
N ALA A 362 -16.63 -1.90 12.54
CA ALA A 362 -16.44 -1.87 11.11
C ALA A 362 -14.93 -1.74 10.80
N VAL A 363 -14.44 -2.55 9.89
CA VAL A 363 -13.03 -2.56 9.45
C VAL A 363 -13.00 -2.42 7.93
N ASN A 364 -12.02 -1.73 7.39
CA ASN A 364 -11.81 -1.71 5.95
C ASN A 364 -11.30 -3.08 5.47
N GLU A 365 -12.16 -3.85 4.79
CA GLU A 365 -11.83 -5.24 4.38
C GLU A 365 -11.10 -5.34 3.04
N ALA A 366 -11.21 -4.33 2.18
CA ALA A 366 -10.81 -4.46 0.79
C ALA A 366 -9.78 -3.43 0.30
N CYS A 367 -9.48 -2.39 1.05
CA CYS A 367 -8.65 -1.30 0.56
C CYS A 367 -8.04 -0.49 1.72
N SER A 368 -6.75 -0.20 1.65
CA SER A 368 -6.06 0.69 2.61
C SER A 368 -6.18 2.18 2.27
N SER A 369 -7.05 2.53 1.32
CA SER A 369 -7.33 3.94 1.02
C SER A 369 -7.76 4.67 2.29
N GLY A 370 -7.11 5.81 2.57
CA GLY A 370 -7.33 6.56 3.80
C GLY A 370 -6.48 6.15 5.01
N CYS A 371 -5.68 5.08 4.91
CA CYS A 371 -4.74 4.70 5.97
C CYS A 371 -3.41 5.43 5.86
N GLY A 372 -2.54 5.27 6.85
CA GLY A 372 -1.23 5.92 6.89
C GLY A 372 -0.32 5.58 5.69
N SER A 373 -0.35 4.35 5.20
CA SER A 373 0.40 3.93 4.01
C SER A 373 -0.02 4.68 2.73
N PHE A 374 -1.29 5.07 2.63
CA PHE A 374 -1.80 5.91 1.56
C PHE A 374 -1.14 7.30 1.58
N LEU A 375 -1.12 7.97 2.73
CA LEU A 375 -0.47 9.26 2.90
C LEU A 375 1.04 9.17 2.67
N GLN A 376 1.68 8.11 3.15
CA GLN A 376 3.11 7.88 2.96
C GLN A 376 3.46 7.72 1.48
N THR A 377 2.66 6.99 0.70
CA THR A 377 2.85 6.82 -0.74
C THR A 377 2.80 8.16 -1.46
N PHE A 378 1.83 9.03 -1.14
CA PHE A 378 1.76 10.37 -1.71
C PHE A 378 2.94 11.25 -1.32
N ALA A 379 3.34 11.25 -0.05
CA ALA A 379 4.50 12.02 0.38
C ALA A 379 5.75 11.59 -0.40
N MET A 380 6.00 10.28 -0.53
CA MET A 380 7.13 9.73 -1.26
C MET A 380 7.08 10.08 -2.76
N SER A 381 5.92 10.01 -3.41
CA SER A 381 5.77 10.36 -4.83
C SER A 381 6.07 11.85 -5.11
N MET A 382 5.89 12.70 -4.11
CA MET A 382 6.23 14.12 -4.15
C MET A 382 7.66 14.43 -3.68
N GLY A 383 8.46 13.41 -3.31
CA GLY A 383 9.80 13.57 -2.75
C GLY A 383 9.81 14.22 -1.37
N LEU A 384 8.76 14.03 -0.57
CA LEU A 384 8.58 14.62 0.74
C LEU A 384 8.59 13.54 1.84
N THR A 385 9.01 13.94 3.03
CA THR A 385 8.70 13.20 4.25
C THR A 385 7.22 13.38 4.63
N ILE A 386 6.67 12.48 5.45
CA ILE A 386 5.27 12.61 5.89
C ILE A 386 5.05 13.88 6.71
N GLN A 387 6.05 14.34 7.45
CA GLN A 387 5.99 15.59 8.22
C GLN A 387 5.91 16.81 7.29
N GLU A 388 6.78 16.88 6.26
CA GLU A 388 6.74 17.94 5.26
C GLU A 388 5.44 17.95 4.48
N PHE A 389 4.94 16.76 4.10
CA PHE A 389 3.65 16.61 3.43
C PHE A 389 2.51 17.17 4.29
N THR A 390 2.46 16.82 5.59
CA THR A 390 1.46 17.31 6.54
C THR A 390 1.51 18.82 6.68
N GLN A 391 2.71 19.42 6.80
CA GLN A 391 2.87 20.88 6.91
C GLN A 391 2.36 21.60 5.65
N LYS A 392 2.66 21.05 4.46
CA LYS A 392 2.16 21.61 3.20
C LYS A 392 0.64 21.48 3.07
N ALA A 393 0.07 20.35 3.51
CA ALA A 393 -1.38 20.15 3.51
C ALA A 393 -2.10 21.16 4.41
N LEU A 394 -1.58 21.38 5.63
CA LEU A 394 -2.13 22.37 6.58
C LEU A 394 -2.04 23.82 6.07
N ALA A 395 -1.02 24.12 5.26
CA ALA A 395 -0.82 25.45 4.67
C ALA A 395 -1.59 25.68 3.36
N SER A 396 -2.29 24.65 2.84
CA SER A 396 -2.99 24.76 1.55
C SER A 396 -4.18 25.71 1.65
N THR A 397 -4.23 26.69 0.75
CA THR A 397 -5.34 27.62 0.60
C THR A 397 -6.34 27.22 -0.49
N HIS A 398 -5.92 26.32 -1.37
CA HIS A 398 -6.72 25.83 -2.50
C HIS A 398 -6.55 24.32 -2.65
N PRO A 399 -7.00 23.51 -1.67
CA PRO A 399 -6.88 22.07 -1.77
C PRO A 399 -7.74 21.53 -2.92
N VAL A 400 -7.24 20.52 -3.61
CA VAL A 400 -7.92 19.87 -4.74
C VAL A 400 -8.71 18.66 -4.23
N ASP A 401 -9.92 18.44 -4.76
CA ASP A 401 -10.68 17.23 -4.50
C ASP A 401 -10.12 16.08 -5.35
N LEU A 402 -9.44 15.17 -4.70
CA LEU A 402 -8.91 13.95 -5.33
C LEU A 402 -9.94 12.81 -5.41
N GLY A 403 -11.14 13.01 -4.86
CA GLY A 403 -12.15 11.97 -4.75
C GLY A 403 -11.78 10.88 -3.75
N SER A 404 -12.35 9.69 -3.92
CA SER A 404 -12.18 8.53 -3.03
C SER A 404 -11.73 7.31 -3.84
N ARG A 405 -10.56 7.37 -4.46
CA ARG A 405 -10.02 6.30 -5.29
C ARG A 405 -8.80 5.65 -4.64
N CYS A 406 -8.30 4.58 -5.23
CA CYS A 406 -7.01 3.99 -4.88
C CYS A 406 -5.87 4.96 -5.21
N THR A 407 -4.82 5.01 -4.38
CA THR A 407 -3.62 5.85 -4.58
C THR A 407 -2.98 5.71 -5.96
N VAL A 408 -3.12 4.57 -6.60
CA VAL A 408 -2.56 4.33 -7.93
C VAL A 408 -3.32 5.09 -9.02
N PHE A 409 -4.58 5.44 -8.77
CA PHE A 409 -5.44 6.15 -9.73
C PHE A 409 -5.68 7.63 -9.37
N MET A 410 -4.98 8.17 -8.38
CA MET A 410 -5.10 9.59 -7.97
C MET A 410 -3.98 10.47 -8.58
#